data_325a42fe1a2b5cfcaa5b14923d9788cc
#
_entry.id   325a42fe1a2b5cfcaa5b14923d9788cc
#
_cell.length_a   1.000
_cell.length_b   1.000
_cell.length_c   1.000
_cell.angle_alpha   90.00
_cell.angle_beta   90.00
_cell.angle_gamma   90.00
#
_symmetry.space_group_name_H-M   'P 1'
#
loop_
_entity.id
_entity.type
_entity.pdbx_description
1 polymer ?
#
loop_
_entity_poly.entity_id
_entity_poly.type
_entity_poly.pdbx_seq_one_letter_code
_entity_poly.pdbx_strand_id
1 'polypeptide(L)'
;MRVGITCYPTYGGSGVVATELGQELAARGHDVHFISYAPPIRMNLADPHIFFHEVEVASYPLFDHPPYTLALATKMLEVFESEALDILHVHYAIPHSVSALLARSMAVPRRLPFVTTLHGTDITLVGSNRSYLPITRFSIEQSDGVTAISNYLLTQTLKEFDIKRPIDVIPNFVNCDLYTRGDAQVLRAQWAPNGEPILMHLSNFRPVKRVTDCVEIFALVRAKMPAKLVLIGDGPDRGAAEYLVRKKKLQKDVFFLGKQNAVYEKLSAADLFLLPSQLESFGLAALEAMACEVPVIATNVGGVPEVVEHGIDGFLVEPGDVKEAGRYAIEILSRADRGREMGQRARINAKKKFCANDVIPQYERYYQRVLESASAAKA
;
A
#
# COMPACT_ATOMS: atom_id res chain seq x y z
N MET A 1 18.22 14.60 7.77
CA MET A 1 17.53 15.41 6.74
C MET A 1 16.15 15.79 7.23
N ARG A 2 15.63 16.91 6.75
CA ARG A 2 14.24 17.34 6.94
C ARG A 2 13.44 16.98 5.68
N VAL A 3 12.57 16.01 5.80
CA VAL A 3 11.85 15.43 4.65
C VAL A 3 10.37 15.77 4.74
N GLY A 4 9.86 16.51 3.77
CA GLY A 4 8.41 16.71 3.62
C GLY A 4 7.77 15.52 2.92
N ILE A 5 6.74 14.90 3.50
CA ILE A 5 6.01 13.78 2.88
C ILE A 5 4.55 14.18 2.64
N THR A 6 4.07 13.97 1.40
CA THR A 6 2.66 14.17 1.07
C THR A 6 2.05 12.90 0.51
N CYS A 7 0.92 12.51 1.08
CA CYS A 7 0.15 11.34 0.66
C CYS A 7 -1.36 11.55 0.92
N TYR A 8 -2.18 10.65 0.39
CA TYR A 8 -3.58 10.57 0.81
C TYR A 8 -3.70 9.97 2.22
N PRO A 9 -4.34 10.65 3.17
CA PRO A 9 -4.51 10.16 4.54
C PRO A 9 -5.66 9.16 4.65
N THR A 10 -5.70 8.17 3.74
CA THR A 10 -6.81 7.22 3.62
C THR A 10 -6.36 5.78 3.82
N TYR A 11 -7.31 4.88 4.19
CA TYR A 11 -7.08 3.43 4.27
C TYR A 11 -6.82 2.84 2.89
N GLY A 12 -5.61 3.02 2.38
CA GLY A 12 -5.14 2.51 1.09
C GLY A 12 -3.64 2.22 1.15
N GLY A 13 -3.16 1.31 0.31
CA GLY A 13 -1.76 0.87 0.34
C GLY A 13 -0.75 2.01 0.22
N SER A 14 -1.02 3.01 -0.63
CA SER A 14 -0.12 4.17 -0.81
C SER A 14 -0.01 5.07 0.42
N GLY A 15 -1.14 5.33 1.10
CA GLY A 15 -1.13 6.11 2.34
C GLY A 15 -0.38 5.39 3.46
N VAL A 16 -0.62 4.08 3.59
CA VAL A 16 0.10 3.23 4.55
C VAL A 16 1.61 3.25 4.27
N VAL A 17 2.03 3.00 3.03
CA VAL A 17 3.46 2.99 2.66
C VAL A 17 4.11 4.34 2.92
N ALA A 18 3.46 5.46 2.58
CA ALA A 18 4.00 6.79 2.84
C ALA A 18 4.17 7.06 4.34
N THR A 19 3.20 6.63 5.14
CA THR A 19 3.26 6.82 6.61
C THR A 19 4.34 5.94 7.23
N GLU A 20 4.39 4.67 6.86
CA GLU A 20 5.44 3.75 7.34
C GLU A 20 6.84 4.22 6.90
N LEU A 21 7.00 4.73 5.66
CA LEU A 21 8.25 5.33 5.21
C LEU A 21 8.68 6.49 6.10
N GLY A 22 7.75 7.40 6.42
CA GLY A 22 8.07 8.52 7.29
C GLY A 22 8.45 8.08 8.71
N GLN A 23 7.76 7.10 9.27
CA GLN A 23 8.08 6.56 10.61
C GLN A 23 9.45 5.87 10.63
N GLU A 24 9.77 5.08 9.61
CA GLU A 24 11.08 4.44 9.50
C GLU A 24 12.23 5.44 9.30
N LEU A 25 11.99 6.54 8.56
CA LEU A 25 12.94 7.64 8.43
C LEU A 25 13.12 8.38 9.76
N ALA A 26 12.03 8.66 10.48
CA ALA A 26 12.08 9.29 11.81
C ALA A 26 12.88 8.43 12.81
N ALA A 27 12.64 7.13 12.83
CA ALA A 27 13.39 6.18 13.66
C ALA A 27 14.91 6.15 13.34
N ARG A 28 15.30 6.64 12.14
CA ARG A 28 16.70 6.79 11.71
C ARG A 28 17.26 8.19 11.94
N GLY A 29 16.52 9.08 12.63
CA GLY A 29 16.95 10.41 13.02
C GLY A 29 16.73 11.49 11.94
N HIS A 30 15.81 11.28 11.01
CA HIS A 30 15.34 12.32 10.10
C HIS A 30 14.13 13.03 10.68
N ASP A 31 14.01 14.34 10.50
CA ASP A 31 12.79 15.08 10.81
C ASP A 31 11.82 14.94 9.63
N VAL A 32 10.63 14.40 9.89
CA VAL A 32 9.62 14.08 8.88
C VAL A 32 8.39 14.96 9.06
N HIS A 33 8.09 15.74 8.04
CA HIS A 33 6.99 16.70 8.00
C HIS A 33 5.89 16.19 7.06
N PHE A 34 4.83 15.61 7.62
CA PHE A 34 3.66 15.20 6.85
C PHE A 34 2.79 16.40 6.48
N ILE A 35 2.51 16.57 5.19
CA ILE A 35 1.72 17.69 4.66
C ILE A 35 0.48 17.09 3.98
N SER A 36 -0.70 17.20 4.61
CA SER A 36 -1.94 16.60 4.13
C SER A 36 -3.17 17.27 4.77
N TYR A 37 -4.38 17.04 4.23
CA TYR A 37 -5.63 17.60 4.76
C TYR A 37 -6.16 16.89 6.03
N ALA A 38 -5.55 15.81 6.43
CA ALA A 38 -5.80 15.11 7.70
C ALA A 38 -4.57 14.28 8.07
N PRO A 39 -4.38 13.91 9.35
CA PRO A 39 -3.29 13.04 9.76
C PRO A 39 -3.32 11.71 9.00
N PRO A 40 -2.19 11.30 8.38
CA PRO A 40 -2.11 10.00 7.71
C PRO A 40 -2.41 8.83 8.64
N ILE A 41 -3.00 7.78 8.07
CA ILE A 41 -3.34 6.58 8.82
C ILE A 41 -2.09 5.91 9.37
N ARG A 42 -2.17 5.41 10.60
CA ARG A 42 -1.06 4.81 11.37
C ARG A 42 0.04 5.79 11.79
N MET A 43 -0.11 7.10 11.54
CA MET A 43 0.90 8.07 11.96
C MET A 43 1.04 8.11 13.49
N ASN A 44 2.28 8.03 13.98
CA ASN A 44 2.59 8.16 15.40
C ASN A 44 2.97 9.59 15.74
N LEU A 45 2.01 10.39 16.21
CA LEU A 45 2.23 11.77 16.63
C LEU A 45 3.03 11.93 17.93
N ALA A 46 3.30 10.83 18.64
CA ALA A 46 4.13 10.88 19.85
C ALA A 46 5.64 10.81 19.56
N ASP A 47 6.03 10.53 18.31
CA ASP A 47 7.43 10.55 17.90
C ASP A 47 7.92 12.00 17.76
N PRO A 48 9.05 12.37 18.43
CA PRO A 48 9.56 13.76 18.43
C PRO A 48 10.10 14.21 17.06
N HIS A 49 10.32 13.29 16.14
CA HIS A 49 10.79 13.54 14.76
C HIS A 49 9.67 13.54 13.73
N ILE A 50 8.41 13.42 14.15
CA ILE A 50 7.25 13.43 13.24
C ILE A 50 6.40 14.66 13.47
N PHE A 51 6.23 15.45 12.42
CA PHE A 51 5.46 16.71 12.42
C PHE A 51 4.31 16.60 11.42
N PHE A 52 3.18 17.21 11.77
CA PHE A 52 2.01 17.24 10.90
C PHE A 52 1.61 18.69 10.58
N HIS A 53 1.42 18.96 9.29
CA HIS A 53 1.01 20.25 8.76
C HIS A 53 -0.30 20.06 7.99
N GLU A 54 -1.38 20.60 8.54
CA GLU A 54 -2.70 20.51 7.93
C GLU A 54 -2.84 21.45 6.73
N VAL A 55 -3.37 20.89 5.64
CA VAL A 55 -3.74 21.63 4.44
C VAL A 55 -5.19 22.05 4.55
N GLU A 56 -5.41 23.29 4.93
CA GLU A 56 -6.74 23.88 4.92
C GLU A 56 -7.15 24.29 3.51
N VAL A 57 -8.34 23.88 3.08
CA VAL A 57 -8.88 24.24 1.77
C VAL A 57 -10.06 25.16 1.97
N ALA A 58 -9.86 26.45 1.64
CA ALA A 58 -10.91 27.45 1.77
C ALA A 58 -12.10 27.13 0.84
N SER A 59 -13.29 27.16 1.40
CA SER A 59 -14.52 27.10 0.63
C SER A 59 -14.87 28.50 0.14
N TYR A 60 -15.13 28.64 -1.15
CA TYR A 60 -15.58 29.88 -1.76
C TYR A 60 -16.79 29.59 -2.65
N PRO A 61 -17.88 30.38 -2.59
CA PRO A 61 -19.15 30.04 -3.26
C PRO A 61 -19.06 29.83 -4.77
N LEU A 62 -18.05 30.39 -5.43
CA LEU A 62 -17.85 30.22 -6.89
C LEU A 62 -16.99 28.99 -7.23
N PHE A 63 -16.48 28.26 -6.24
CA PHE A 63 -15.76 27.01 -6.49
C PHE A 63 -16.72 25.84 -6.36
N ASP A 64 -17.11 25.24 -7.49
CA ASP A 64 -17.87 23.98 -7.49
C ASP A 64 -17.12 22.86 -6.74
N HIS A 65 -15.79 22.89 -6.84
CA HIS A 65 -14.89 21.98 -6.14
C HIS A 65 -13.75 22.75 -5.48
N PRO A 66 -13.48 22.53 -4.17
CA PRO A 66 -12.37 23.17 -3.48
C PRO A 66 -11.04 22.86 -4.18
N PRO A 67 -10.21 23.88 -4.48
CA PRO A 67 -8.97 23.72 -5.25
C PRO A 67 -7.82 23.13 -4.40
N TYR A 68 -7.96 21.89 -3.96
CA TYR A 68 -7.02 21.21 -3.06
C TYR A 68 -5.57 21.28 -3.58
N THR A 69 -5.34 21.07 -4.87
CA THR A 69 -3.98 21.09 -5.47
C THR A 69 -3.27 22.44 -5.23
N LEU A 70 -4.00 23.56 -5.30
CA LEU A 70 -3.43 24.89 -5.07
C LEU A 70 -3.15 25.14 -3.58
N ALA A 71 -4.10 24.79 -2.70
CA ALA A 71 -3.91 24.89 -1.25
C ALA A 71 -2.72 24.04 -0.77
N LEU A 72 -2.60 22.81 -1.29
CA LEU A 72 -1.48 21.93 -0.99
C LEU A 72 -0.14 22.50 -1.47
N ALA A 73 -0.07 23.09 -2.68
CA ALA A 73 1.14 23.74 -3.18
C ALA A 73 1.59 24.90 -2.27
N THR A 74 0.65 25.72 -1.83
CA THR A 74 0.93 26.83 -0.90
C THR A 74 1.43 26.31 0.46
N LYS A 75 0.79 25.27 1.02
CA LYS A 75 1.22 24.68 2.30
C LYS A 75 2.60 24.00 2.16
N MET A 76 2.90 23.35 1.05
CA MET A 76 4.25 22.79 0.79
C MET A 76 5.32 23.88 0.78
N LEU A 77 5.05 25.03 0.16
CA LEU A 77 5.97 26.18 0.17
C LEU A 77 6.17 26.73 1.60
N GLU A 78 5.07 26.96 2.32
CA GLU A 78 5.09 27.45 3.71
C GLU A 78 5.97 26.55 4.60
N VAL A 79 5.73 25.22 4.55
CA VAL A 79 6.48 24.25 5.36
C VAL A 79 7.95 24.17 4.90
N PHE A 80 8.22 24.25 3.59
CA PHE A 80 9.59 24.31 3.08
C PHE A 80 10.35 25.51 3.64
N GLU A 81 9.73 26.66 3.73
CA GLU A 81 10.36 27.89 4.21
C GLU A 81 10.51 27.91 5.73
N SER A 82 9.43 27.56 6.47
CA SER A 82 9.42 27.62 7.94
C SER A 82 10.27 26.53 8.58
N GLU A 83 10.20 25.30 8.06
CA GLU A 83 10.89 24.14 8.62
C GLU A 83 12.23 23.86 7.93
N ALA A 84 12.59 24.65 6.92
CA ALA A 84 13.81 24.52 6.14
C ALA A 84 13.99 23.07 5.58
N LEU A 85 12.96 22.55 4.91
CA LEU A 85 13.00 21.21 4.33
C LEU A 85 14.17 21.08 3.35
N ASP A 86 14.80 19.90 3.35
CA ASP A 86 15.83 19.54 2.38
C ASP A 86 15.19 19.05 1.08
N ILE A 87 14.10 18.27 1.18
CA ILE A 87 13.45 17.60 0.05
C ILE A 87 11.95 17.37 0.34
N LEU A 88 11.14 17.41 -0.72
CA LEU A 88 9.76 16.90 -0.69
C LEU A 88 9.72 15.50 -1.30
N HIS A 89 8.99 14.59 -0.67
CA HIS A 89 8.62 13.30 -1.23
C HIS A 89 7.10 13.21 -1.35
N VAL A 90 6.61 13.16 -2.58
CA VAL A 90 5.18 13.09 -2.86
C VAL A 90 4.81 11.72 -3.39
N HIS A 91 3.74 11.17 -2.83
CA HIS A 91 3.17 9.90 -3.24
C HIS A 91 1.99 10.17 -4.18
N TYR A 92 2.05 9.66 -5.39
CA TYR A 92 1.21 9.92 -6.57
C TYR A 92 1.68 11.07 -7.49
N ALA A 93 1.67 10.75 -8.79
CA ALA A 93 1.94 11.74 -9.84
C ALA A 93 0.90 12.87 -9.85
N ILE A 94 -0.37 12.54 -9.64
CA ILE A 94 -1.46 13.52 -9.50
C ILE A 94 -2.32 13.23 -8.26
N PRO A 95 -2.69 14.25 -7.50
CA PRO A 95 -2.39 15.67 -7.67
C PRO A 95 -1.06 16.10 -7.04
N HIS A 96 -0.39 15.23 -6.27
CA HIS A 96 0.66 15.62 -5.32
C HIS A 96 1.93 16.11 -6.03
N SER A 97 2.37 15.43 -7.10
CA SER A 97 3.53 15.89 -7.88
C SER A 97 3.27 17.24 -8.56
N VAL A 98 2.02 17.49 -9.02
CA VAL A 98 1.62 18.80 -9.57
C VAL A 98 1.71 19.88 -8.49
N SER A 99 1.25 19.61 -7.28
CA SER A 99 1.36 20.55 -6.15
C SER A 99 2.82 20.85 -5.78
N ALA A 100 3.68 19.82 -5.77
CA ALA A 100 5.10 19.98 -5.50
C ALA A 100 5.80 20.80 -6.59
N LEU A 101 5.45 20.61 -7.85
CA LEU A 101 5.94 21.40 -8.97
C LEU A 101 5.57 22.89 -8.84
N LEU A 102 4.33 23.17 -8.44
CA LEU A 102 3.89 24.54 -8.19
C LEU A 102 4.63 25.16 -7.00
N ALA A 103 4.76 24.43 -5.88
CA ALA A 103 5.51 24.85 -4.71
C ALA A 103 6.97 25.18 -5.08
N ARG A 104 7.64 24.29 -5.84
CA ARG A 104 9.01 24.51 -6.34
C ARG A 104 9.09 25.76 -7.22
N SER A 105 8.10 26.02 -8.06
CA SER A 105 8.09 27.19 -8.95
C SER A 105 7.94 28.51 -8.18
N MET A 106 7.31 28.49 -7.02
CA MET A 106 7.14 29.65 -6.12
C MET A 106 8.34 29.83 -5.17
N ALA A 107 9.15 28.82 -4.92
CA ALA A 107 10.23 28.82 -3.93
C ALA A 107 11.50 29.62 -4.33
N VAL A 108 11.45 30.44 -5.38
CA VAL A 108 12.58 31.23 -5.89
C VAL A 108 13.00 32.30 -4.85
N PRO A 109 14.33 32.51 -4.61
CA PRO A 109 15.50 31.93 -5.31
C PRO A 109 15.96 30.55 -4.78
N ARG A 110 15.38 30.05 -3.70
CA ARG A 110 15.69 28.71 -3.17
C ARG A 110 15.05 27.67 -4.08
N ARG A 111 15.80 26.58 -4.37
CA ARG A 111 15.23 25.44 -5.08
C ARG A 111 14.70 24.42 -4.08
N LEU A 112 13.48 24.01 -4.27
CA LEU A 112 12.83 22.92 -3.53
C LEU A 112 12.89 21.63 -4.37
N PRO A 113 13.82 20.69 -4.11
CA PRO A 113 13.85 19.40 -4.80
C PRO A 113 12.66 18.55 -4.37
N PHE A 114 12.10 17.77 -5.33
CA PHE A 114 11.05 16.82 -4.97
C PHE A 114 11.16 15.49 -5.70
N VAL A 115 10.82 14.42 -4.99
CA VAL A 115 10.72 13.04 -5.48
C VAL A 115 9.26 12.65 -5.59
N THR A 116 8.91 11.92 -6.64
CA THR A 116 7.57 11.35 -6.84
C THR A 116 7.64 9.84 -6.81
N THR A 117 6.89 9.19 -5.90
CA THR A 117 6.65 7.74 -5.93
C THR A 117 5.32 7.43 -6.58
N LEU A 118 5.38 6.60 -7.63
CA LEU A 118 4.22 6.10 -8.37
C LEU A 118 3.64 4.86 -7.66
N HIS A 119 2.31 4.81 -7.50
CA HIS A 119 1.62 3.75 -6.75
C HIS A 119 0.68 2.87 -7.58
N GLY A 120 0.33 3.28 -8.78
CA GLY A 120 -0.48 2.50 -9.72
C GLY A 120 -1.80 3.15 -10.10
N THR A 121 -2.66 3.53 -9.18
CA THR A 121 -3.93 4.20 -9.49
C THR A 121 -3.71 5.50 -10.28
N ASP A 122 -2.67 6.24 -9.95
CA ASP A 122 -2.19 7.44 -10.63
C ASP A 122 -1.68 7.17 -12.06
N ILE A 123 -1.34 5.94 -12.36
CA ILE A 123 -0.83 5.53 -13.68
C ILE A 123 -1.92 4.80 -14.48
N THR A 124 -2.51 3.75 -13.91
CA THR A 124 -3.37 2.81 -14.66
C THR A 124 -4.84 3.21 -14.74
N LEU A 125 -5.31 4.10 -13.85
CA LEU A 125 -6.72 4.50 -13.79
C LEU A 125 -6.93 6.00 -14.02
N VAL A 126 -6.37 6.83 -13.15
CA VAL A 126 -6.63 8.28 -13.18
C VAL A 126 -5.70 8.97 -14.17
N GLY A 127 -4.41 8.71 -14.10
CA GLY A 127 -3.41 9.38 -14.91
C GLY A 127 -3.52 9.07 -16.41
N SER A 128 -4.00 7.89 -16.77
CA SER A 128 -4.25 7.50 -18.18
C SER A 128 -5.54 8.12 -18.78
N ASN A 129 -6.39 8.74 -17.95
CA ASN A 129 -7.56 9.44 -18.45
C ASN A 129 -7.13 10.65 -19.32
N ARG A 130 -7.79 10.86 -20.47
CA ARG A 130 -7.46 11.93 -21.44
C ARG A 130 -7.39 13.32 -20.80
N SER A 131 -8.19 13.58 -19.77
CA SER A 131 -8.20 14.86 -19.05
C SER A 131 -6.98 15.06 -18.16
N TYR A 132 -6.32 13.99 -17.72
CA TYR A 132 -5.20 14.05 -16.78
C TYR A 132 -3.86 13.60 -17.39
N LEU A 133 -3.88 12.86 -18.50
CA LEU A 133 -2.67 12.27 -19.11
C LEU A 133 -1.57 13.31 -19.38
N PRO A 134 -1.85 14.48 -19.99
CA PRO A 134 -0.79 15.47 -20.26
C PRO A 134 -0.15 16.03 -18.99
N ILE A 135 -0.96 16.35 -17.97
CA ILE A 135 -0.45 16.92 -16.72
C ILE A 135 0.26 15.84 -15.86
N THR A 136 -0.20 14.60 -15.91
CA THR A 136 0.47 13.47 -15.25
C THR A 136 1.85 13.24 -15.84
N ARG A 137 1.95 13.12 -17.17
CA ARG A 137 3.23 13.02 -17.89
C ARG A 137 4.15 14.17 -17.53
N PHE A 138 3.66 15.39 -17.63
CA PHE A 138 4.44 16.59 -17.37
C PHE A 138 4.97 16.61 -15.94
N SER A 139 4.13 16.32 -14.94
CA SER A 139 4.57 16.33 -13.53
C SER A 139 5.62 15.25 -13.22
N ILE A 140 5.49 14.06 -13.81
CA ILE A 140 6.51 13.01 -13.72
C ILE A 140 7.84 13.48 -14.31
N GLU A 141 7.83 14.04 -15.53
CA GLU A 141 9.03 14.56 -16.22
C GLU A 141 9.69 15.71 -15.46
N GLN A 142 8.93 16.50 -14.73
CA GLN A 142 9.43 17.64 -13.96
C GLN A 142 9.91 17.26 -12.54
N SER A 143 9.65 16.07 -12.05
CA SER A 143 10.16 15.62 -10.73
C SER A 143 11.71 15.55 -10.75
N ASP A 144 12.36 15.89 -9.65
CA ASP A 144 13.84 15.76 -9.55
C ASP A 144 14.27 14.29 -9.44
N GLY A 145 13.40 13.45 -8.90
CA GLY A 145 13.51 11.99 -8.90
C GLY A 145 12.14 11.33 -9.02
N VAL A 146 12.11 10.15 -9.62
CA VAL A 146 10.89 9.34 -9.75
C VAL A 146 11.16 7.90 -9.35
N THR A 147 10.30 7.34 -8.50
CA THR A 147 10.36 5.92 -8.15
C THR A 147 9.04 5.22 -8.46
N ALA A 148 9.12 3.93 -8.78
CA ALA A 148 7.97 3.04 -8.93
C ALA A 148 8.08 1.90 -7.89
N ILE A 149 6.94 1.43 -7.39
CA ILE A 149 6.90 0.41 -6.34
C ILE A 149 7.08 -1.03 -6.85
N SER A 150 7.18 -1.23 -8.16
CA SER A 150 7.39 -2.54 -8.81
C SER A 150 7.90 -2.37 -10.23
N ASN A 151 8.54 -3.41 -10.78
CA ASN A 151 8.94 -3.44 -12.19
C ASN A 151 7.72 -3.44 -13.12
N TYR A 152 6.63 -4.07 -12.70
CA TYR A 152 5.35 -3.98 -13.41
C TYR A 152 4.92 -2.51 -13.58
N LEU A 153 4.92 -1.74 -12.50
CA LEU A 153 4.46 -0.35 -12.56
C LEU A 153 5.41 0.52 -13.37
N LEU A 154 6.73 0.32 -13.26
CA LEU A 154 7.72 0.96 -14.13
C LEU A 154 7.37 0.72 -15.61
N THR A 155 7.18 -0.55 -16.01
CA THR A 155 6.86 -0.94 -17.38
C THR A 155 5.55 -0.30 -17.88
N GLN A 156 4.51 -0.31 -17.04
CA GLN A 156 3.24 0.34 -17.37
C GLN A 156 3.39 1.86 -17.53
N THR A 157 4.15 2.50 -16.64
CA THR A 157 4.38 3.95 -16.73
C THR A 157 5.08 4.35 -18.03
N LEU A 158 6.14 3.64 -18.39
CA LEU A 158 6.88 3.89 -19.65
C LEU A 158 6.00 3.68 -20.88
N LYS A 159 5.14 2.66 -20.84
CA LYS A 159 4.21 2.34 -21.95
C LYS A 159 3.12 3.39 -22.11
N GLU A 160 2.54 3.88 -21.02
CA GLU A 160 1.37 4.77 -21.06
C GLU A 160 1.74 6.24 -21.30
N PHE A 161 2.91 6.69 -20.82
CA PHE A 161 3.21 8.12 -20.76
C PHE A 161 4.41 8.56 -21.61
N ASP A 162 5.13 7.64 -22.28
CA ASP A 162 6.36 7.97 -23.02
C ASP A 162 7.32 8.83 -22.18
N ILE A 163 7.60 8.39 -20.96
CA ILE A 163 8.49 9.07 -20.02
C ILE A 163 9.93 8.86 -20.43
N LYS A 164 10.71 9.95 -20.45
CA LYS A 164 12.17 9.93 -20.76
C LYS A 164 13.04 10.00 -19.51
N ARG A 165 12.47 10.53 -18.42
CA ARG A 165 13.17 10.59 -17.14
C ARG A 165 13.39 9.18 -16.60
N PRO A 166 14.58 8.87 -16.04
CA PRO A 166 14.82 7.60 -15.34
C PRO A 166 13.84 7.42 -14.18
N ILE A 167 13.30 6.23 -14.05
CA ILE A 167 12.44 5.81 -12.94
C ILE A 167 13.14 4.67 -12.22
N ASP A 168 13.51 4.85 -10.96
CA ASP A 168 14.10 3.79 -10.15
C ASP A 168 13.00 2.93 -9.53
N VAL A 169 13.23 1.62 -9.43
CA VAL A 169 12.30 0.74 -8.70
C VAL A 169 12.78 0.62 -7.27
N ILE A 170 11.97 1.14 -6.33
CA ILE A 170 12.12 0.91 -4.90
C ILE A 170 10.83 0.26 -4.43
N PRO A 171 10.84 -1.04 -4.06
CA PRO A 171 9.62 -1.77 -3.76
C PRO A 171 8.94 -1.25 -2.49
N ASN A 172 7.65 -1.49 -2.36
CA ASN A 172 7.00 -1.38 -1.07
C ASN A 172 7.65 -2.35 -0.09
N PHE A 173 7.51 -2.05 1.18
CA PHE A 173 8.18 -2.77 2.27
C PHE A 173 7.23 -3.03 3.44
N VAL A 174 7.69 -3.81 4.37
CA VAL A 174 7.02 -4.09 5.64
C VAL A 174 8.04 -4.02 6.78
N ASN A 175 7.63 -3.53 7.93
CA ASN A 175 8.44 -3.64 9.14
C ASN A 175 8.41 -5.09 9.63
N CYS A 176 9.48 -5.84 9.35
CA CYS A 176 9.55 -7.28 9.64
C CYS A 176 9.65 -7.61 11.14
N ASP A 177 9.91 -6.64 11.99
CA ASP A 177 9.96 -6.82 13.43
C ASP A 177 8.56 -6.63 14.05
N LEU A 178 7.75 -5.76 13.45
CA LEU A 178 6.35 -5.56 13.81
C LEU A 178 5.44 -6.65 13.21
N TYR A 179 5.61 -6.92 11.91
CA TYR A 179 4.88 -7.98 11.21
C TYR A 179 5.59 -9.31 11.40
N THR A 180 5.19 -10.03 12.43
CA THR A 180 5.74 -11.34 12.76
C THR A 180 4.62 -12.25 13.25
N ARG A 181 4.86 -13.56 13.23
CA ARG A 181 3.93 -14.51 13.81
C ARG A 181 4.00 -14.42 15.33
N GLY A 182 3.06 -13.66 15.90
CA GLY A 182 2.90 -13.46 17.33
C GLY A 182 1.96 -14.47 17.99
N ASP A 183 1.73 -14.31 19.29
CA ASP A 183 0.68 -15.05 20.00
C ASP A 183 -0.69 -14.52 19.62
N ALA A 184 -1.46 -15.32 18.92
CA ALA A 184 -2.81 -15.00 18.47
C ALA A 184 -3.89 -15.84 19.15
N GLN A 185 -3.59 -16.48 20.29
CA GLN A 185 -4.51 -17.42 20.97
C GLN A 185 -5.85 -16.76 21.31
N VAL A 186 -5.85 -15.52 21.80
CA VAL A 186 -7.06 -14.78 22.16
C VAL A 186 -7.95 -14.55 20.94
N LEU A 187 -7.36 -14.08 19.83
CA LEU A 187 -8.10 -13.86 18.58
C LEU A 187 -8.60 -15.17 17.97
N ARG A 188 -7.79 -16.21 18.01
CA ARG A 188 -8.19 -17.53 17.53
C ARG A 188 -9.32 -18.13 18.38
N ALA A 189 -9.28 -18.00 19.70
CA ALA A 189 -10.36 -18.46 20.57
C ALA A 189 -11.67 -17.72 20.29
N GLN A 190 -11.61 -16.44 19.90
CA GLN A 190 -12.79 -15.66 19.54
C GLN A 190 -13.41 -16.07 18.20
N TRP A 191 -12.58 -16.34 17.18
CA TRP A 191 -13.06 -16.60 15.81
C TRP A 191 -13.18 -18.09 15.49
N ALA A 192 -12.29 -18.91 16.03
CA ALA A 192 -12.15 -20.33 15.74
C ALA A 192 -11.98 -21.15 17.04
N PRO A 193 -13.01 -21.16 17.93
CA PRO A 193 -12.90 -21.75 19.28
C PRO A 193 -12.61 -23.25 19.29
N ASN A 194 -12.90 -23.95 18.19
CA ASN A 194 -12.63 -25.40 18.08
C ASN A 194 -11.35 -25.70 17.29
N GLY A 195 -10.49 -24.70 17.08
CA GLY A 195 -9.24 -24.87 16.32
C GLY A 195 -9.40 -24.90 14.81
N GLU A 196 -10.52 -24.39 14.30
CA GLU A 196 -10.76 -24.30 12.85
C GLU A 196 -9.69 -23.44 12.17
N PRO A 197 -9.25 -23.77 10.94
CA PRO A 197 -8.38 -22.89 10.17
C PRO A 197 -9.08 -21.59 9.81
N ILE A 198 -8.30 -20.50 9.81
CA ILE A 198 -8.76 -19.14 9.55
C ILE A 198 -8.20 -18.65 8.22
N LEU A 199 -9.11 -18.41 7.26
CA LEU A 199 -8.80 -17.66 6.05
C LEU A 199 -8.98 -16.16 6.33
N MET A 200 -8.13 -15.33 5.74
CA MET A 200 -8.20 -13.89 5.95
C MET A 200 -8.06 -13.11 4.65
N HIS A 201 -8.71 -11.94 4.58
CA HIS A 201 -8.55 -10.95 3.51
C HIS A 201 -8.52 -9.56 4.11
N LEU A 202 -7.68 -8.70 3.54
CA LEU A 202 -7.53 -7.29 3.94
C LEU A 202 -7.56 -6.40 2.70
N SER A 203 -8.56 -5.52 2.59
CA SER A 203 -8.61 -4.51 1.53
C SER A 203 -9.62 -3.39 1.83
N ASN A 204 -9.72 -2.41 0.92
CA ASN A 204 -10.72 -1.35 0.94
C ASN A 204 -12.03 -1.72 0.20
N PHE A 205 -12.31 -2.98 0.00
CA PHE A 205 -13.52 -3.57 -0.61
C PHE A 205 -14.04 -2.82 -1.85
N ARG A 206 -13.13 -2.30 -2.67
CA ARG A 206 -13.47 -1.77 -4.01
C ARG A 206 -13.69 -2.94 -4.98
N PRO A 207 -14.46 -2.75 -6.07
CA PRO A 207 -14.73 -3.80 -7.05
C PRO A 207 -13.47 -4.51 -7.57
N VAL A 208 -12.39 -3.76 -7.76
CA VAL A 208 -11.09 -4.30 -8.19
C VAL A 208 -10.49 -5.31 -7.19
N LYS A 209 -10.91 -5.29 -5.92
CA LYS A 209 -10.44 -6.21 -4.86
C LYS A 209 -11.22 -7.52 -4.79
N ARG A 210 -12.37 -7.61 -5.48
CA ARG A 210 -13.16 -8.84 -5.63
C ARG A 210 -13.43 -9.56 -4.30
N VAL A 211 -13.79 -8.82 -3.25
CA VAL A 211 -14.04 -9.40 -1.91
C VAL A 211 -15.11 -10.50 -1.92
N THR A 212 -16.03 -10.47 -2.87
CA THR A 212 -17.03 -11.53 -3.08
C THR A 212 -16.39 -12.87 -3.45
N ASP A 213 -15.27 -12.86 -4.18
CA ASP A 213 -14.55 -14.09 -4.51
C ASP A 213 -13.94 -14.73 -3.26
N CYS A 214 -13.54 -13.95 -2.25
CA CYS A 214 -13.12 -14.51 -0.95
C CYS A 214 -14.23 -15.35 -0.33
N VAL A 215 -15.49 -14.88 -0.41
CA VAL A 215 -16.66 -15.61 0.11
C VAL A 215 -16.95 -16.87 -0.73
N GLU A 216 -16.78 -16.79 -2.06
CA GLU A 216 -16.96 -17.95 -2.95
C GLU A 216 -15.88 -19.02 -2.70
N ILE A 217 -14.60 -18.61 -2.61
CA ILE A 217 -13.47 -19.51 -2.28
C ILE A 217 -13.73 -20.17 -0.92
N PHE A 218 -14.09 -19.35 0.08
CA PHE A 218 -14.42 -19.85 1.42
C PHE A 218 -15.55 -20.86 1.41
N ALA A 219 -16.60 -20.65 0.61
CA ALA A 219 -17.71 -21.60 0.50
C ALA A 219 -17.25 -22.98 -0.01
N LEU A 220 -16.27 -23.02 -0.94
CA LEU A 220 -15.68 -24.28 -1.42
C LEU A 220 -14.88 -24.98 -0.30
N VAL A 221 -14.10 -24.25 0.46
CA VAL A 221 -13.37 -24.77 1.62
C VAL A 221 -14.37 -25.32 2.67
N ARG A 222 -15.38 -24.51 3.01
CA ARG A 222 -16.35 -24.81 4.05
C ARG A 222 -17.20 -26.05 3.73
N ALA A 223 -17.40 -26.34 2.44
CA ALA A 223 -18.06 -27.57 1.98
C ALA A 223 -17.21 -28.84 2.21
N LYS A 224 -15.90 -28.71 2.46
CA LYS A 224 -14.97 -29.83 2.66
C LYS A 224 -14.51 -29.98 4.09
N MET A 225 -14.40 -28.87 4.85
CA MET A 225 -13.87 -28.87 6.22
C MET A 225 -14.41 -27.71 7.03
N PRO A 226 -14.46 -27.82 8.37
CA PRO A 226 -14.68 -26.66 9.23
C PRO A 226 -13.60 -25.60 8.98
N ALA A 227 -14.00 -24.35 8.83
CA ALA A 227 -13.10 -23.22 8.63
C ALA A 227 -13.81 -21.92 8.99
N LYS A 228 -13.04 -20.82 9.16
CA LYS A 228 -13.52 -19.46 9.39
C LYS A 228 -12.93 -18.50 8.36
N LEU A 229 -13.69 -17.45 8.03
CA LEU A 229 -13.26 -16.36 7.17
C LEU A 229 -13.32 -15.04 7.92
N VAL A 230 -12.21 -14.32 7.94
CA VAL A 230 -12.12 -12.97 8.53
C VAL A 230 -11.84 -11.96 7.43
N LEU A 231 -12.74 -11.00 7.25
CA LEU A 231 -12.68 -9.94 6.26
C LEU A 231 -12.38 -8.61 6.97
N ILE A 232 -11.21 -8.05 6.70
CA ILE A 232 -10.73 -6.80 7.29
C ILE A 232 -10.82 -5.70 6.25
N GLY A 233 -11.46 -4.60 6.60
CA GLY A 233 -11.65 -3.44 5.76
C GLY A 233 -13.10 -3.07 5.55
N ASP A 234 -13.31 -2.09 4.67
CA ASP A 234 -14.62 -1.56 4.35
C ASP A 234 -14.62 -0.92 2.97
N GLY A 235 -15.79 -0.83 2.34
CA GLY A 235 -15.92 -0.20 1.04
C GLY A 235 -17.19 -0.59 0.28
N PRO A 236 -17.29 -0.19 -1.01
CA PRO A 236 -18.52 -0.34 -1.79
C PRO A 236 -19.07 -1.77 -1.86
N ASP A 237 -18.18 -2.77 -1.96
CA ASP A 237 -18.60 -4.17 -2.14
C ASP A 237 -18.90 -4.91 -0.82
N ARG A 238 -18.83 -4.24 0.33
CA ARG A 238 -19.16 -4.86 1.62
C ARG A 238 -20.57 -5.44 1.63
N GLY A 239 -21.56 -4.66 1.21
CA GLY A 239 -22.94 -5.11 1.15
C GLY A 239 -23.16 -6.32 0.25
N ALA A 240 -22.48 -6.38 -0.89
CA ALA A 240 -22.51 -7.53 -1.80
C ALA A 240 -21.91 -8.79 -1.15
N ALA A 241 -20.79 -8.65 -0.44
CA ALA A 241 -20.16 -9.76 0.29
C ALA A 241 -21.06 -10.27 1.43
N GLU A 242 -21.65 -9.38 2.24
CA GLU A 242 -22.60 -9.74 3.30
C GLU A 242 -23.85 -10.42 2.77
N TYR A 243 -24.40 -9.94 1.64
CA TYR A 243 -25.51 -10.60 0.96
C TYR A 243 -25.16 -12.03 0.54
N LEU A 244 -23.96 -12.21 -0.07
CA LEU A 244 -23.49 -13.52 -0.50
C LEU A 244 -23.29 -14.49 0.67
N VAL A 245 -22.73 -14.01 1.78
CA VAL A 245 -22.61 -14.80 3.03
C VAL A 245 -23.96 -15.30 3.51
N ARG A 246 -24.98 -14.42 3.51
CA ARG A 246 -26.37 -14.83 3.88
C ARG A 246 -26.96 -15.85 2.89
N LYS A 247 -26.80 -15.60 1.59
CA LYS A 247 -27.29 -16.49 0.52
C LYS A 247 -26.69 -17.90 0.64
N LYS A 248 -25.41 -17.99 1.03
CA LYS A 248 -24.69 -19.26 1.22
C LYS A 248 -24.84 -19.87 2.61
N LYS A 249 -25.56 -19.21 3.53
CA LYS A 249 -25.79 -19.65 4.93
C LYS A 249 -24.48 -19.79 5.72
N LEU A 250 -23.54 -18.87 5.51
CA LEU A 250 -22.20 -18.87 6.12
C LEU A 250 -22.03 -17.87 7.29
N GLN A 251 -23.13 -17.27 7.79
CA GLN A 251 -23.10 -16.17 8.77
C GLN A 251 -22.37 -16.51 10.08
N LYS A 252 -22.34 -17.81 10.46
CA LYS A 252 -21.66 -18.28 11.68
C LYS A 252 -20.14 -18.45 11.52
N ASP A 253 -19.66 -18.39 10.28
CA ASP A 253 -18.28 -18.73 9.94
C ASP A 253 -17.53 -17.56 9.27
N VAL A 254 -18.21 -16.41 9.03
CA VAL A 254 -17.63 -15.23 8.38
C VAL A 254 -17.74 -14.00 9.28
N PHE A 255 -16.60 -13.34 9.51
CA PHE A 255 -16.47 -12.16 10.36
C PHE A 255 -16.07 -10.95 9.53
N PHE A 256 -16.82 -9.85 9.64
CA PHE A 256 -16.51 -8.55 9.05
C PHE A 256 -16.01 -7.61 10.14
N LEU A 257 -14.73 -7.31 10.16
CA LEU A 257 -14.12 -6.51 11.24
C LEU A 257 -14.12 -4.99 10.97
N GLY A 258 -14.51 -4.57 9.76
CA GLY A 258 -14.36 -3.17 9.37
C GLY A 258 -12.88 -2.76 9.27
N LYS A 259 -12.64 -1.44 9.28
CA LYS A 259 -11.29 -0.87 9.23
C LYS A 259 -10.55 -1.15 10.54
N GLN A 260 -9.30 -1.57 10.45
CA GLN A 260 -8.44 -1.90 11.59
C GLN A 260 -7.09 -1.20 11.47
N ASN A 261 -6.51 -0.74 12.58
CA ASN A 261 -5.20 -0.10 12.62
C ASN A 261 -4.06 -1.13 12.79
N ALA A 262 -4.11 -1.94 13.84
CA ALA A 262 -3.10 -2.96 14.13
C ALA A 262 -3.42 -4.28 13.39
N VAL A 263 -3.20 -4.30 12.06
CA VAL A 263 -3.54 -5.47 11.23
C VAL A 263 -2.58 -6.64 11.44
N TYR A 264 -1.34 -6.39 11.85
CA TYR A 264 -0.33 -7.42 12.11
C TYR A 264 -0.79 -8.42 13.18
N GLU A 265 -1.44 -7.97 14.25
CA GLU A 265 -2.01 -8.85 15.28
C GLU A 265 -3.05 -9.82 14.72
N LYS A 266 -3.90 -9.31 13.81
CA LYS A 266 -4.95 -10.11 13.18
C LYS A 266 -4.36 -11.10 12.18
N LEU A 267 -3.40 -10.65 11.37
CA LEU A 267 -2.71 -11.50 10.40
C LEU A 267 -2.01 -12.69 11.08
N SER A 268 -1.44 -12.48 12.28
CA SER A 268 -0.83 -13.56 13.07
C SER A 268 -1.79 -14.72 13.40
N ALA A 269 -3.10 -14.47 13.40
CA ALA A 269 -4.12 -15.48 13.65
C ALA A 269 -4.52 -16.29 12.41
N ALA A 270 -4.13 -15.85 11.21
CA ALA A 270 -4.53 -16.49 9.96
C ALA A 270 -3.69 -17.74 9.65
N ASP A 271 -4.31 -18.70 8.96
CA ASP A 271 -3.67 -19.88 8.39
C ASP A 271 -3.52 -19.76 6.87
N LEU A 272 -4.29 -18.86 6.23
CA LEU A 272 -4.25 -18.59 4.80
C LEU A 272 -4.73 -17.16 4.52
N PHE A 273 -4.02 -16.45 3.64
CA PHE A 273 -4.42 -15.13 3.16
C PHE A 273 -4.93 -15.19 1.71
N LEU A 274 -6.02 -14.49 1.41
CA LEU A 274 -6.64 -14.42 0.09
C LEU A 274 -6.49 -13.02 -0.51
N LEU A 275 -5.94 -12.92 -1.73
CA LEU A 275 -5.82 -11.67 -2.50
C LEU A 275 -6.36 -11.87 -3.94
N PRO A 276 -7.68 -11.98 -4.15
CA PRO A 276 -8.27 -12.29 -5.46
C PRO A 276 -8.44 -11.06 -6.37
N SER A 277 -7.62 -10.04 -6.21
CA SER A 277 -7.75 -8.75 -6.89
C SER A 277 -7.72 -8.89 -8.42
N GLN A 278 -8.51 -8.06 -9.12
CA GLN A 278 -8.48 -7.93 -10.58
C GLN A 278 -7.23 -7.23 -11.08
N LEU A 279 -6.70 -6.30 -10.26
CA LEU A 279 -5.49 -5.52 -10.54
C LEU A 279 -4.81 -5.17 -9.23
N GLU A 280 -3.49 -5.33 -9.20
CA GLU A 280 -2.61 -4.96 -8.10
C GLU A 280 -1.30 -4.40 -8.64
N SER A 281 -0.87 -3.26 -8.11
CA SER A 281 0.43 -2.70 -8.51
C SER A 281 1.60 -3.35 -7.78
N PHE A 282 1.35 -3.96 -6.62
CA PHE A 282 2.37 -4.64 -5.81
C PHE A 282 1.81 -5.80 -4.98
N GLY A 283 0.73 -5.59 -4.19
CA GLY A 283 0.18 -6.59 -3.29
C GLY A 283 0.66 -6.42 -1.83
N LEU A 284 0.66 -5.19 -1.30
CA LEU A 284 1.12 -4.89 0.06
C LEU A 284 0.47 -5.78 1.12
N ALA A 285 -0.84 -6.03 1.04
CA ALA A 285 -1.55 -6.86 2.01
C ALA A 285 -1.08 -8.33 1.97
N ALA A 286 -0.68 -8.84 0.79
CA ALA A 286 -0.05 -10.16 0.67
C ALA A 286 1.33 -10.15 1.36
N LEU A 287 2.14 -9.12 1.13
CA LEU A 287 3.44 -8.97 1.79
C LEU A 287 3.31 -8.90 3.32
N GLU A 288 2.33 -8.14 3.84
CA GLU A 288 2.03 -8.07 5.28
C GLU A 288 1.67 -9.46 5.85
N ALA A 289 0.86 -10.24 5.14
CA ALA A 289 0.53 -11.61 5.52
C ALA A 289 1.75 -12.55 5.48
N MET A 290 2.55 -12.48 4.42
CA MET A 290 3.79 -13.27 4.26
C MET A 290 4.79 -12.98 5.40
N ALA A 291 4.93 -11.73 5.79
CA ALA A 291 5.77 -11.34 6.92
C ALA A 291 5.29 -11.97 8.26
N CYS A 292 3.99 -12.22 8.40
CA CYS A 292 3.39 -12.92 9.54
C CYS A 292 3.39 -14.46 9.38
N GLU A 293 4.19 -15.02 8.47
CA GLU A 293 4.24 -16.48 8.19
C GLU A 293 2.90 -17.06 7.70
N VAL A 294 2.12 -16.27 7.00
CA VAL A 294 0.84 -16.71 6.42
C VAL A 294 1.01 -16.96 4.93
N PRO A 295 0.79 -18.19 4.43
CA PRO A 295 0.82 -18.48 3.01
C PRO A 295 -0.30 -17.72 2.30
N VAL A 296 -0.07 -17.36 1.02
CA VAL A 296 -0.96 -16.51 0.25
C VAL A 296 -1.53 -17.24 -0.96
N ILE A 297 -2.82 -17.08 -1.22
CA ILE A 297 -3.40 -17.33 -2.54
C ILE A 297 -3.77 -15.98 -3.14
N ALA A 298 -3.14 -15.63 -4.24
CA ALA A 298 -3.34 -14.36 -4.91
C ALA A 298 -3.58 -14.54 -6.41
N THR A 299 -4.08 -13.51 -7.05
CA THR A 299 -4.20 -13.50 -8.51
C THR A 299 -2.86 -13.15 -9.17
N ASN A 300 -2.60 -13.78 -10.31
CA ASN A 300 -1.41 -13.57 -11.13
C ASN A 300 -1.53 -12.28 -11.95
N VAL A 301 -1.55 -11.14 -11.26
CA VAL A 301 -1.77 -9.82 -11.88
C VAL A 301 -0.77 -8.78 -11.40
N GLY A 302 -0.42 -7.88 -12.29
CA GLY A 302 0.37 -6.69 -11.94
C GLY A 302 1.71 -7.03 -11.30
N GLY A 303 1.99 -6.39 -10.16
CA GLY A 303 3.21 -6.61 -9.38
C GLY A 303 3.13 -7.79 -8.39
N VAL A 304 2.02 -8.50 -8.28
CA VAL A 304 1.87 -9.63 -7.34
C VAL A 304 2.90 -10.74 -7.57
N PRO A 305 3.25 -11.14 -8.83
CA PRO A 305 4.29 -12.14 -9.09
C PRO A 305 5.71 -11.72 -8.66
N GLU A 306 5.94 -10.43 -8.39
CA GLU A 306 7.21 -9.95 -7.83
C GLU A 306 7.30 -10.25 -6.31
N VAL A 307 6.16 -10.40 -5.65
CA VAL A 307 6.02 -10.63 -4.21
C VAL A 307 5.83 -12.10 -3.88
N VAL A 308 4.91 -12.79 -4.59
CA VAL A 308 4.52 -14.17 -4.33
C VAL A 308 5.12 -15.11 -5.38
N GLU A 309 5.85 -16.13 -4.93
CA GLU A 309 6.43 -17.16 -5.78
C GLU A 309 5.54 -18.42 -5.78
N HIS A 310 4.92 -18.69 -6.96
CA HIS A 310 3.94 -19.76 -7.12
C HIS A 310 4.49 -21.14 -6.70
N GLY A 311 3.77 -21.82 -5.80
CA GLY A 311 4.11 -23.15 -5.29
C GLY A 311 5.18 -23.19 -4.21
N ILE A 312 5.81 -22.04 -3.88
CA ILE A 312 6.89 -21.95 -2.88
C ILE A 312 6.39 -21.27 -1.60
N ASP A 313 5.92 -20.04 -1.70
CA ASP A 313 5.47 -19.23 -0.58
C ASP A 313 3.98 -18.84 -0.68
N GLY A 314 3.34 -19.26 -1.76
CA GLY A 314 1.93 -19.05 -2.03
C GLY A 314 1.52 -19.67 -3.36
N PHE A 315 0.28 -19.45 -3.77
CA PHE A 315 -0.23 -19.84 -5.09
C PHE A 315 -0.77 -18.63 -5.85
N LEU A 316 -0.46 -18.59 -7.14
CA LEU A 316 -1.00 -17.61 -8.07
C LEU A 316 -2.04 -18.27 -8.97
N VAL A 317 -3.19 -17.60 -9.13
CA VAL A 317 -4.32 -18.05 -9.95
C VAL A 317 -4.77 -16.93 -10.89
N GLU A 318 -5.50 -17.27 -11.96
CA GLU A 318 -6.08 -16.23 -12.82
C GLU A 318 -7.22 -15.49 -12.09
N PRO A 319 -7.43 -14.17 -12.37
CA PRO A 319 -8.52 -13.41 -11.80
C PRO A 319 -9.88 -14.05 -12.05
N GLY A 320 -10.64 -14.30 -10.99
CA GLY A 320 -11.96 -14.95 -11.07
C GLY A 320 -11.92 -16.46 -11.08
N ASP A 321 -10.75 -17.11 -11.10
CA ASP A 321 -10.66 -18.57 -10.97
C ASP A 321 -10.82 -18.99 -9.49
N VAL A 322 -12.03 -18.82 -9.01
CA VAL A 322 -12.46 -19.21 -7.66
C VAL A 322 -12.28 -20.71 -7.41
N LYS A 323 -12.44 -21.53 -8.46
CA LYS A 323 -12.34 -23.00 -8.32
C LYS A 323 -10.91 -23.42 -8.03
N GLU A 324 -9.95 -22.90 -8.80
CA GLU A 324 -8.54 -23.22 -8.61
C GLU A 324 -8.02 -22.64 -7.28
N ALA A 325 -8.40 -21.40 -6.94
CA ALA A 325 -8.10 -20.82 -5.64
C ALA A 325 -8.67 -21.65 -4.47
N GLY A 326 -9.91 -22.15 -4.61
CA GLY A 326 -10.54 -23.05 -3.65
C GLY A 326 -9.82 -24.39 -3.52
N ARG A 327 -9.34 -24.95 -4.63
CA ARG A 327 -8.53 -26.18 -4.64
C ARG A 327 -7.23 -25.98 -3.85
N TYR A 328 -6.49 -24.92 -4.13
CA TYR A 328 -5.25 -24.61 -3.40
C TYR A 328 -5.53 -24.30 -1.91
N ALA A 329 -6.61 -23.61 -1.60
CA ALA A 329 -6.99 -23.35 -0.20
C ALA A 329 -7.24 -24.65 0.58
N ILE A 330 -7.99 -25.59 0.00
CA ILE A 330 -8.23 -26.91 0.60
C ILE A 330 -6.90 -27.68 0.73
N GLU A 331 -6.04 -27.64 -0.28
CA GLU A 331 -4.74 -28.32 -0.26
C GLU A 331 -3.84 -27.82 0.88
N ILE A 332 -3.73 -26.49 1.07
CA ILE A 332 -2.93 -25.90 2.15
C ILE A 332 -3.53 -26.25 3.51
N LEU A 333 -4.84 -26.07 3.69
CA LEU A 333 -5.50 -26.18 4.98
C LEU A 333 -5.71 -27.66 5.42
N SER A 334 -5.76 -28.58 4.49
CA SER A 334 -5.85 -30.04 4.80
C SER A 334 -4.53 -30.63 5.31
N ARG A 335 -3.42 -29.92 5.13
CA ARG A 335 -2.06 -30.37 5.52
C ARG A 335 -1.37 -29.27 6.31
N ALA A 336 -1.64 -29.23 7.60
CA ALA A 336 -1.12 -28.17 8.49
C ALA A 336 0.40 -27.98 8.40
N ASP A 337 1.17 -29.05 8.22
CA ASP A 337 2.62 -28.96 8.07
C ASP A 337 3.02 -28.24 6.78
N ARG A 338 2.34 -28.52 5.66
CA ARG A 338 2.58 -27.83 4.39
C ARG A 338 2.25 -26.35 4.46
N GLY A 339 1.10 -26.00 5.06
CA GLY A 339 0.72 -24.59 5.24
C GLY A 339 1.76 -23.84 6.08
N ARG A 340 2.23 -24.47 7.15
CA ARG A 340 3.27 -23.89 8.01
C ARG A 340 4.61 -23.71 7.29
N GLU A 341 5.06 -24.74 6.55
CA GLU A 341 6.29 -24.69 5.76
C GLU A 341 6.22 -23.57 4.69
N MET A 342 5.10 -23.49 3.97
CA MET A 342 4.87 -22.44 2.96
C MET A 342 4.87 -21.04 3.60
N GLY A 343 4.23 -20.86 4.76
CA GLY A 343 4.24 -19.62 5.54
C GLY A 343 5.64 -19.21 6.00
N GLN A 344 6.46 -20.16 6.45
CA GLN A 344 7.86 -19.88 6.82
C GLN A 344 8.68 -19.42 5.60
N ARG A 345 8.48 -20.05 4.44
CA ARG A 345 9.13 -19.61 3.18
C ARG A 345 8.65 -18.23 2.77
N ALA A 346 7.35 -17.93 2.93
CA ALA A 346 6.78 -16.61 2.69
C ALA A 346 7.48 -15.53 3.54
N ARG A 347 7.69 -15.79 4.83
CA ARG A 347 8.43 -14.86 5.71
C ARG A 347 9.89 -14.70 5.29
N ILE A 348 10.58 -15.78 4.94
CA ILE A 348 11.97 -15.72 4.46
C ILE A 348 12.07 -14.83 3.23
N ASN A 349 11.17 -15.00 2.25
CA ASN A 349 11.10 -14.17 1.05
C ASN A 349 10.80 -12.69 1.39
N ALA A 350 9.79 -12.43 2.24
CA ALA A 350 9.45 -11.08 2.69
C ALA A 350 10.65 -10.39 3.37
N LYS A 351 11.33 -11.08 4.29
CA LYS A 351 12.54 -10.54 4.98
C LYS A 351 13.67 -10.26 4.00
N LYS A 352 13.92 -11.14 3.05
CA LYS A 352 15.04 -11.03 2.12
C LYS A 352 14.90 -9.88 1.13
N LYS A 353 13.66 -9.58 0.69
CA LYS A 353 13.44 -8.66 -0.44
C LYS A 353 12.77 -7.34 -0.03
N PHE A 354 11.96 -7.34 1.03
CA PHE A 354 11.00 -6.28 1.30
C PHE A 354 10.98 -5.79 2.76
N CYS A 355 12.03 -6.09 3.53
CA CYS A 355 12.13 -5.61 4.90
C CYS A 355 12.47 -4.12 4.93
N ALA A 356 11.84 -3.36 5.83
CA ALA A 356 12.11 -1.93 6.01
C ALA A 356 13.62 -1.65 6.18
N ASN A 357 14.32 -2.49 6.95
CA ASN A 357 15.76 -2.34 7.19
C ASN A 357 16.62 -2.35 5.92
N ASP A 358 16.16 -3.00 4.84
CA ASP A 358 16.88 -3.09 3.56
C ASP A 358 16.34 -2.10 2.52
N VAL A 359 15.06 -1.73 2.62
CA VAL A 359 14.41 -0.84 1.64
C VAL A 359 14.59 0.64 2.01
N ILE A 360 14.46 1.01 3.29
CA ILE A 360 14.60 2.42 3.70
C ILE A 360 15.96 3.02 3.33
N PRO A 361 17.10 2.33 3.50
CA PRO A 361 18.40 2.83 3.03
C PRO A 361 18.47 3.09 1.51
N GLN A 362 17.60 2.45 0.70
CA GLN A 362 17.51 2.76 -0.73
C GLN A 362 16.90 4.14 -0.95
N TYR A 363 15.85 4.51 -0.18
CA TYR A 363 15.27 5.86 -0.21
C TYR A 363 16.26 6.91 0.29
N GLU A 364 17.01 6.65 1.37
CA GLU A 364 18.03 7.58 1.89
C GLU A 364 19.11 7.88 0.84
N ARG A 365 19.65 6.83 0.19
CA ARG A 365 20.61 6.99 -0.91
C ARG A 365 20.00 7.70 -2.12
N TYR A 366 18.73 7.43 -2.40
CA TYR A 366 18.01 8.08 -3.49
C TYR A 366 17.86 9.58 -3.26
N TYR A 367 17.46 9.98 -2.05
CA TYR A 367 17.35 11.39 -1.68
C TYR A 367 18.71 12.11 -1.79
N GLN A 368 19.78 11.49 -1.32
CA GLN A 368 21.14 12.06 -1.45
C GLN A 368 21.51 12.32 -2.91
N ARG A 369 21.31 11.34 -3.81
CA ARG A 369 21.55 11.51 -5.25
C ARG A 369 20.75 12.67 -5.86
N VAL A 370 19.48 12.79 -5.48
CA VAL A 370 18.62 13.87 -5.97
C VAL A 370 19.12 15.23 -5.48
N LEU A 371 19.51 15.35 -4.21
CA LEU A 371 20.06 16.58 -3.62
C LEU A 371 21.38 16.99 -4.27
N GLU A 372 22.30 16.06 -4.51
CA GLU A 372 23.57 16.29 -5.21
C GLU A 372 23.33 16.79 -6.63
N SER A 373 22.43 16.12 -7.38
CA SER A 373 22.06 16.52 -8.75
C SER A 373 21.42 17.91 -8.80
N ALA A 374 20.55 18.21 -7.83
CA ALA A 374 19.91 19.53 -7.71
C ALA A 374 20.90 20.64 -7.37
N SER A 375 21.97 20.33 -6.62
CA SER A 375 23.04 21.27 -6.28
C SER A 375 23.98 21.53 -7.46
N ALA A 376 24.33 20.49 -8.21
CA ALA A 376 25.19 20.60 -9.42
C ALA A 376 24.53 21.43 -10.54
N ALA A 377 23.20 21.41 -10.65
CA ALA A 377 22.47 22.24 -11.62
C ALA A 377 22.41 23.73 -11.26
N LYS A 378 22.93 24.13 -10.09
CA LYS A 378 23.08 25.56 -9.65
C LYS A 378 24.47 26.13 -9.91
N ALA A 379 25.47 25.28 -10.08
CA ALA A 379 26.86 25.67 -10.41
C ALA A 379 27.04 25.79 -11.92
#